data_606b96dab5887ab8fc9deabfd0718d58
#
_entry.id   606b96dab5887ab8fc9deabfd0718d58
#
_cell.length_a   1.000
_cell.length_b   1.000
_cell.length_c   1.000
_cell.angle_alpha   90.00
_cell.angle_beta   90.00
_cell.angle_gamma   90.00
#
_symmetry.space_group_name_H-M   'P 1'
#
loop_
_entity.id
_entity.type
_entity.pdbx_description
1 polymer ?
#
loop_
_entity_poly.entity_id
_entity_poly.type
_entity_poly.pdbx_seq_one_letter_code
_entity_poly.pdbx_strand_id
1 'polypeptide(L)'
;MRILVTTIPFSGMKIDAPIAKGPLNTRLQEGSQGEPVVFLEDPLADITLTRTHGGVLVKGVISGTCRQGCSTCGDVVPHEVLSSIDWILQTGSDRAGMDDDLDDPGVIVYEGEHIDLEEHLQEALILNLSPFWHPPRDKNDRCTVCTRDCSERAWRTGQDEQVSTKTGGTNLGSLLKGAIGAKKR
;
A
#
# COMPACT_ATOMS: atom_id res chain seq x y z
N MET A 1 -15.30 -3.78 -12.34
CA MET A 1 -14.98 -4.26 -13.72
C MET A 1 -15.24 -5.76 -13.80
N ARG A 2 -16.40 -6.15 -14.36
CA ARG A 2 -16.90 -7.53 -14.34
C ARG A 2 -16.74 -8.20 -15.69
N ILE A 3 -16.07 -9.35 -15.75
CA ILE A 3 -15.70 -10.05 -16.99
C ILE A 3 -16.22 -11.49 -16.93
N LEU A 4 -16.85 -11.95 -18.02
CA LEU A 4 -17.28 -13.35 -18.16
C LEU A 4 -16.08 -14.20 -18.58
N VAL A 5 -15.72 -15.22 -17.80
CA VAL A 5 -14.52 -16.06 -18.01
C VAL A 5 -14.50 -16.73 -19.39
N THR A 6 -15.66 -17.17 -19.86
CA THR A 6 -15.78 -17.84 -21.17
C THR A 6 -15.46 -16.94 -22.35
N THR A 7 -15.50 -15.61 -22.18
CA THR A 7 -15.15 -14.64 -23.24
C THR A 7 -13.64 -14.39 -23.34
N ILE A 8 -12.85 -14.82 -22.33
CA ILE A 8 -11.41 -14.64 -22.33
C ILE A 8 -10.77 -15.69 -23.27
N PRO A 9 -10.07 -15.27 -24.32
CA PRO A 9 -9.44 -16.19 -25.25
C PRO A 9 -8.12 -16.75 -24.71
N PHE A 10 -7.71 -17.92 -25.19
CA PHE A 10 -6.39 -18.49 -24.90
C PHE A 10 -5.24 -17.67 -25.50
N SER A 11 -5.50 -16.85 -26.53
CA SER A 11 -4.53 -15.95 -27.13
C SER A 11 -4.26 -14.68 -26.33
N GLY A 12 -5.04 -14.46 -25.27
CA GLY A 12 -4.96 -13.24 -24.47
C GLY A 12 -5.93 -12.14 -24.92
N MET A 13 -6.46 -11.40 -23.96
CA MET A 13 -7.33 -10.23 -24.17
C MET A 13 -6.72 -9.06 -23.40
N LYS A 14 -6.39 -8.00 -24.12
CA LYS A 14 -5.90 -6.76 -23.54
C LYS A 14 -7.07 -5.90 -23.04
N ILE A 15 -6.90 -5.32 -21.85
CA ILE A 15 -7.84 -4.39 -21.25
C ILE A 15 -7.08 -3.13 -20.85
N ASP A 16 -7.51 -2.01 -21.40
CA ASP A 16 -7.11 -0.67 -21.01
C ASP A 16 -8.36 0.00 -20.37
N ALA A 17 -8.40 0.11 -19.06
CA ALA A 17 -9.59 0.62 -18.39
C ALA A 17 -9.25 1.49 -17.18
N PRO A 18 -10.01 2.57 -16.94
CA PRO A 18 -9.87 3.36 -15.72
C PRO A 18 -10.43 2.61 -14.51
N ILE A 19 -9.78 2.77 -13.37
CA ILE A 19 -10.24 2.33 -12.05
C ILE A 19 -10.88 3.53 -11.38
N ALA A 20 -12.14 3.38 -10.92
CA ALA A 20 -12.86 4.50 -10.31
C ALA A 20 -12.15 5.01 -9.04
N LYS A 21 -11.62 6.25 -9.08
CA LYS A 21 -10.93 6.88 -7.93
C LYS A 21 -11.84 7.13 -6.73
N GLY A 22 -13.13 7.33 -6.95
CA GLY A 22 -14.08 7.59 -5.86
C GLY A 22 -14.09 6.48 -4.81
N PRO A 23 -14.45 5.24 -5.17
CA PRO A 23 -14.39 4.10 -4.26
C PRO A 23 -12.97 3.85 -3.70
N LEU A 24 -11.94 3.98 -4.53
CA LEU A 24 -10.54 3.81 -4.11
C LEU A 24 -10.15 4.82 -3.01
N ASN A 25 -10.45 6.10 -3.20
CA ASN A 25 -10.16 7.13 -2.20
C ASN A 25 -10.99 6.93 -0.92
N THR A 26 -12.21 6.43 -1.00
CA THR A 26 -13.02 6.08 0.17
C THR A 26 -12.34 4.98 0.99
N ARG A 27 -11.88 3.91 0.34
CA ARG A 27 -11.15 2.81 1.02
C ARG A 27 -9.85 3.29 1.68
N LEU A 28 -9.09 4.16 1.00
CA LEU A 28 -7.87 4.76 1.54
C LEU A 28 -8.15 5.65 2.76
N GLN A 29 -9.24 6.39 2.74
CA GLN A 29 -9.65 7.25 3.84
C GLN A 29 -10.10 6.46 5.07
N GLU A 30 -10.86 5.39 4.88
CA GLU A 30 -11.33 4.51 5.96
C GLU A 30 -10.17 3.75 6.64
N GLY A 31 -9.14 3.36 5.89
CA GLY A 31 -7.94 2.68 6.41
C GLY A 31 -6.88 3.61 7.02
N SER A 32 -7.04 4.93 6.92
CA SER A 32 -6.02 5.90 7.29
C SER A 32 -6.18 6.39 8.73
N GLN A 33 -5.09 6.41 9.50
CA GLN A 33 -5.01 7.06 10.83
C GLN A 33 -4.46 8.50 10.77
N GLY A 34 -4.13 9.02 9.58
CA GLY A 34 -3.53 10.33 9.35
C GLY A 34 -4.09 10.99 8.09
N GLU A 35 -3.28 11.85 7.45
CA GLU A 35 -3.67 12.43 6.17
C GLU A 35 -3.69 11.33 5.10
N PRO A 36 -4.86 11.04 4.50
CA PRO A 36 -5.00 9.94 3.58
C PRO A 36 -4.28 10.22 2.25
N VAL A 37 -3.81 9.16 1.62
CA VAL A 37 -3.41 9.23 0.21
C VAL A 37 -4.65 9.45 -0.65
N VAL A 38 -4.57 10.35 -1.63
CA VAL A 38 -5.68 10.70 -2.49
C VAL A 38 -5.27 10.61 -3.96
N PHE A 39 -5.91 9.75 -4.74
CA PHE A 39 -5.75 9.70 -6.18
C PHE A 39 -6.45 10.91 -6.84
N LEU A 40 -5.71 11.63 -7.70
CA LEU A 40 -6.17 12.86 -8.33
C LEU A 40 -7.08 12.60 -9.53
N GLU A 41 -6.81 11.52 -10.24
CA GLU A 41 -7.51 11.04 -11.42
C GLU A 41 -7.75 9.54 -11.32
N ASP A 42 -8.59 9.00 -12.18
CA ASP A 42 -8.85 7.57 -12.23
C ASP A 42 -7.57 6.84 -12.68
N PRO A 43 -6.98 5.94 -11.86
CA PRO A 43 -5.83 5.15 -12.29
C PRO A 43 -6.16 4.30 -13.51
N LEU A 44 -5.18 4.07 -14.36
CA LEU A 44 -5.33 3.26 -15.58
C LEU A 44 -4.75 1.86 -15.36
N ALA A 45 -5.56 0.85 -15.64
CA ALA A 45 -5.14 -0.53 -15.70
C ALA A 45 -4.84 -0.90 -17.17
N ASP A 46 -3.58 -1.23 -17.47
CA ASP A 46 -3.14 -1.84 -18.72
C ASP A 46 -2.79 -3.29 -18.43
N ILE A 47 -3.75 -4.19 -18.59
CA ILE A 47 -3.65 -5.60 -18.21
C ILE A 47 -4.01 -6.52 -19.36
N THR A 48 -3.42 -7.70 -19.37
CA THR A 48 -3.75 -8.77 -20.32
C THR A 48 -4.27 -9.97 -19.54
N LEU A 49 -5.46 -10.44 -19.90
CA LEU A 49 -6.06 -11.65 -19.39
C LEU A 49 -5.85 -12.78 -20.38
N THR A 50 -5.33 -13.90 -19.92
CA THR A 50 -5.11 -15.08 -20.76
C THR A 50 -5.75 -16.30 -20.10
N ARG A 51 -6.66 -16.94 -20.78
CA ARG A 51 -7.27 -18.18 -20.31
C ARG A 51 -6.24 -19.32 -20.37
N THR A 52 -6.18 -20.11 -19.33
CA THR A 52 -5.32 -21.29 -19.23
C THR A 52 -6.15 -22.52 -18.83
N HIS A 53 -5.54 -23.70 -18.77
CA HIS A 53 -6.25 -24.91 -18.28
C HIS A 53 -6.48 -24.88 -16.77
N GLY A 54 -5.71 -24.09 -16.02
CA GLY A 54 -5.79 -23.99 -14.56
C GLY A 54 -6.40 -22.66 -14.07
N GLY A 55 -7.03 -21.86 -14.95
CA GLY A 55 -7.63 -20.59 -14.56
C GLY A 55 -7.38 -19.46 -15.56
N VAL A 56 -7.33 -18.23 -15.09
CA VAL A 56 -7.05 -17.04 -15.90
C VAL A 56 -5.79 -16.36 -15.37
N LEU A 57 -4.80 -16.22 -16.22
CA LEU A 57 -3.59 -15.43 -15.95
C LEU A 57 -3.88 -13.96 -16.21
N VAL A 58 -3.57 -13.08 -15.26
CA VAL A 58 -3.69 -11.63 -15.37
C VAL A 58 -2.32 -11.01 -15.21
N LYS A 59 -1.83 -10.35 -16.24
CA LYS A 59 -0.54 -9.66 -16.23
C LYS A 59 -0.67 -8.24 -16.75
N GLY A 60 0.08 -7.33 -16.15
CA GLY A 60 0.13 -5.96 -16.61
C GLY A 60 0.59 -4.97 -15.57
N VAL A 61 0.17 -3.73 -15.74
CA VAL A 61 0.55 -2.62 -14.87
C VAL A 61 -0.66 -1.74 -14.61
N ILE A 62 -0.77 -1.25 -13.38
CA ILE A 62 -1.68 -0.16 -13.04
C ILE A 62 -0.83 1.09 -12.80
N SER A 63 -1.23 2.21 -13.38
CA SER A 63 -0.58 3.50 -13.18
C SER A 63 -1.59 4.55 -12.72
N GLY A 64 -1.15 5.46 -11.85
CA GLY A 64 -1.99 6.54 -11.39
C GLY A 64 -1.18 7.63 -10.70
N THR A 65 -1.79 8.82 -10.59
CA THR A 65 -1.20 9.95 -9.87
C THR A 65 -1.95 10.15 -8.55
N CYS A 66 -1.22 10.11 -7.45
CA CYS A 66 -1.79 10.39 -6.13
C CYS A 66 -1.06 11.53 -5.42
N ARG A 67 -1.68 12.06 -4.38
CA ARG A 67 -1.05 12.97 -3.41
C ARG A 67 -0.84 12.21 -2.12
N GLN A 68 0.38 12.26 -1.61
CA GLN A 68 0.77 11.60 -0.36
C GLN A 68 1.67 12.50 0.45
N GLY A 69 1.54 12.45 1.77
CA GLY A 69 2.41 13.18 2.70
C GLY A 69 3.82 12.57 2.73
N CYS A 70 4.83 13.44 2.67
CA CYS A 70 6.21 13.02 2.89
C CYS A 70 6.41 12.58 4.34
N SER A 71 6.94 11.37 4.57
CA SER A 71 7.17 10.84 5.91
C SER A 71 8.18 11.64 6.74
N THR A 72 8.99 12.51 6.11
CA THR A 72 9.98 13.33 6.79
C THR A 72 9.45 14.69 7.20
N CYS A 73 8.69 15.36 6.34
CA CYS A 73 8.25 16.74 6.57
C CYS A 73 6.73 16.92 6.69
N GLY A 74 5.97 15.91 6.29
CA GLY A 74 4.51 15.99 6.25
C GLY A 74 3.94 16.74 5.04
N ASP A 75 4.78 17.38 4.21
CA ASP A 75 4.30 18.11 3.04
C ASP A 75 3.67 17.14 2.03
N VAL A 76 2.46 17.49 1.56
CA VAL A 76 1.69 16.67 0.62
C VAL A 76 2.16 16.95 -0.80
N VAL A 77 2.60 15.90 -1.48
CA VAL A 77 3.22 15.99 -2.82
C VAL A 77 2.54 15.03 -3.79
N PRO A 78 2.21 15.49 -5.01
CA PRO A 78 1.76 14.58 -6.06
C PRO A 78 2.93 13.74 -6.58
N HIS A 79 2.65 12.45 -6.83
CA HIS A 79 3.61 11.55 -7.45
C HIS A 79 2.90 10.42 -8.21
N GLU A 80 3.62 9.77 -9.10
CA GLU A 80 3.14 8.62 -9.84
C GLU A 80 3.30 7.34 -9.03
N VAL A 81 2.29 6.48 -9.11
CA VAL A 81 2.28 5.13 -8.55
C VAL A 81 2.16 4.14 -9.69
N LEU A 82 3.03 3.14 -9.67
CA LEU A 82 3.01 2.02 -10.62
C LEU A 82 2.89 0.73 -9.83
N SER A 83 1.90 -0.09 -10.15
CA SER A 83 1.72 -1.41 -9.54
C SER A 83 1.77 -2.49 -10.63
N SER A 84 2.69 -3.43 -10.50
CA SER A 84 2.78 -4.57 -11.41
C SER A 84 1.79 -5.65 -10.98
N ILE A 85 1.09 -6.22 -11.95
CA ILE A 85 0.10 -7.27 -11.76
C ILE A 85 0.63 -8.56 -12.37
N ASP A 86 0.64 -9.63 -11.59
CA ASP A 86 0.93 -10.99 -12.05
C ASP A 86 0.14 -11.97 -11.18
N TRP A 87 -1.11 -12.24 -11.56
CA TRP A 87 -2.02 -13.07 -10.81
C TRP A 87 -2.51 -14.27 -11.60
N ILE A 88 -2.86 -15.32 -10.88
CA ILE A 88 -3.61 -16.47 -11.38
C ILE A 88 -4.99 -16.46 -10.70
N LEU A 89 -6.05 -16.34 -11.49
CA LEU A 89 -7.41 -16.42 -11.00
C LEU A 89 -7.90 -17.86 -11.19
N GLN A 90 -8.31 -18.52 -10.11
CA GLN A 90 -8.78 -19.90 -10.11
C GLN A 90 -10.18 -20.00 -9.55
N THR A 91 -10.95 -20.98 -10.00
CA THR A 91 -12.24 -21.31 -9.36
C THR A 91 -12.01 -22.07 -8.05
N GLY A 92 -12.91 -21.90 -7.09
CA GLY A 92 -12.84 -22.66 -5.85
C GLY A 92 -12.86 -24.18 -6.04
N SER A 93 -13.46 -24.67 -7.14
CA SER A 93 -13.48 -26.10 -7.50
C SER A 93 -12.13 -26.62 -8.02
N ASP A 94 -11.35 -25.78 -8.68
CA ASP A 94 -10.03 -26.17 -9.22
C ASP A 94 -8.99 -26.31 -8.10
N ARG A 95 -9.24 -25.66 -6.97
CA ARG A 95 -8.38 -25.72 -5.77
C ARG A 95 -8.70 -26.92 -4.86
N ALA A 96 -9.83 -27.62 -5.06
CA ALA A 96 -10.22 -28.77 -4.27
C ALA A 96 -9.24 -29.94 -4.47
N GLY A 97 -8.25 -30.07 -3.61
CA GLY A 97 -7.18 -31.10 -3.65
C GLY A 97 -5.75 -30.56 -3.60
N MET A 98 -5.56 -29.26 -3.60
CA MET A 98 -4.29 -28.64 -3.25
C MET A 98 -4.24 -28.40 -1.74
N ASP A 99 -3.10 -28.71 -1.11
CA ASP A 99 -2.88 -28.45 0.31
C ASP A 99 -3.19 -26.99 0.63
N ASP A 100 -4.07 -26.76 1.63
CA ASP A 100 -4.49 -25.43 2.11
C ASP A 100 -3.34 -24.55 2.66
N ASP A 101 -2.14 -25.12 2.78
CA ASP A 101 -0.97 -24.47 3.41
C ASP A 101 -0.22 -23.47 2.48
N LEU A 102 -0.61 -23.33 1.23
CA LEU A 102 0.03 -22.40 0.29
C LEU A 102 -0.93 -21.26 -0.02
N ASP A 103 -1.03 -20.29 0.87
CA ASP A 103 -1.50 -18.94 0.53
C ASP A 103 -0.47 -18.28 -0.40
N ASP A 104 -0.51 -18.68 -1.69
CA ASP A 104 0.26 -18.00 -2.72
C ASP A 104 -0.39 -16.62 -2.96
N PRO A 105 0.29 -15.52 -2.62
CA PRO A 105 -0.26 -14.17 -2.76
C PRO A 105 -0.59 -13.78 -4.21
N GLY A 106 -0.12 -14.57 -5.17
CA GLY A 106 -0.45 -14.40 -6.59
C GLY A 106 -1.71 -15.15 -7.04
N VAL A 107 -2.34 -15.93 -6.18
CA VAL A 107 -3.54 -16.71 -6.53
C VAL A 107 -4.79 -16.09 -5.94
N ILE A 108 -5.72 -15.70 -6.79
CA ILE A 108 -7.02 -15.15 -6.41
C ILE A 108 -8.11 -16.18 -6.74
N VAL A 109 -8.94 -16.50 -5.76
CA VAL A 109 -10.06 -17.40 -5.95
C VAL A 109 -11.31 -16.61 -6.31
N TYR A 110 -12.01 -17.02 -7.38
CA TYR A 110 -13.29 -16.45 -7.76
C TYR A 110 -14.39 -17.50 -7.80
N GLU A 111 -15.63 -17.05 -7.65
CA GLU A 111 -16.81 -17.91 -7.69
C GLU A 111 -17.68 -17.62 -8.92
N GLY A 112 -18.23 -18.67 -9.50
CA GLY A 112 -19.15 -18.58 -10.63
C GLY A 112 -18.45 -18.34 -11.97
N GLU A 113 -19.16 -17.69 -12.90
CA GLU A 113 -18.71 -17.51 -14.29
C GLU A 113 -18.08 -16.14 -14.55
N HIS A 114 -18.14 -15.22 -13.59
CA HIS A 114 -17.67 -13.85 -13.72
C HIS A 114 -16.57 -13.55 -12.73
N ILE A 115 -15.59 -12.82 -13.20
CA ILE A 115 -14.52 -12.26 -12.39
C ILE A 115 -14.79 -10.76 -12.23
N ASP A 116 -14.77 -10.25 -11.00
CA ASP A 116 -14.74 -8.82 -10.73
C ASP A 116 -13.34 -8.39 -10.33
N LEU A 117 -12.64 -7.75 -11.27
CA LEU A 117 -11.26 -7.33 -11.09
C LEU A 117 -11.13 -5.99 -10.36
N GLU A 118 -12.18 -5.18 -10.27
CA GLU A 118 -12.05 -3.80 -9.78
C GLU A 118 -11.55 -3.73 -8.35
N GLU A 119 -12.08 -4.57 -7.49
CA GLU A 119 -11.67 -4.62 -6.09
C GLU A 119 -10.21 -5.04 -5.93
N HIS A 120 -9.80 -6.09 -6.65
CA HIS A 120 -8.41 -6.57 -6.63
C HIS A 120 -7.41 -5.57 -7.21
N LEU A 121 -7.79 -4.84 -8.26
CA LEU A 121 -6.96 -3.79 -8.83
C LEU A 121 -6.79 -2.62 -7.87
N GLN A 122 -7.86 -2.22 -7.16
CA GLN A 122 -7.78 -1.21 -6.11
C GLN A 122 -6.88 -1.68 -4.95
N GLU A 123 -7.03 -2.92 -4.52
CA GLU A 123 -6.21 -3.52 -3.46
C GLU A 123 -4.73 -3.55 -3.84
N ALA A 124 -4.41 -3.94 -5.07
CA ALA A 124 -3.03 -3.91 -5.57
C ALA A 124 -2.41 -2.52 -5.54
N LEU A 125 -3.18 -1.48 -5.87
CA LEU A 125 -2.73 -0.10 -5.74
C LEU A 125 -2.48 0.28 -4.27
N ILE A 126 -3.41 -0.06 -3.38
CA ILE A 126 -3.31 0.24 -1.94
C ILE A 126 -2.08 -0.43 -1.34
N LEU A 127 -1.87 -1.71 -1.62
CA LEU A 127 -0.73 -2.48 -1.11
C LEU A 127 0.62 -2.01 -1.66
N ASN A 128 0.63 -1.40 -2.84
CA ASN A 128 1.85 -0.84 -3.43
C ASN A 128 2.20 0.56 -2.92
N LEU A 129 1.30 1.22 -2.18
CA LEU A 129 1.59 2.50 -1.55
C LEU A 129 2.55 2.29 -0.36
N SER A 130 3.69 2.97 -0.38
CA SER A 130 4.60 2.93 0.75
C SER A 130 4.05 3.77 1.91
N PRO A 131 3.88 3.19 3.11
CA PRO A 131 3.49 3.96 4.30
C PRO A 131 4.56 4.97 4.73
N PHE A 132 5.82 4.77 4.31
CA PHE A 132 6.97 5.63 4.59
C PHE A 132 7.48 6.28 3.31
N TRP A 133 6.58 6.81 2.51
CA TRP A 133 6.95 7.44 1.25
C TRP A 133 7.66 8.78 1.45
N HIS A 134 8.67 9.04 0.63
CA HIS A 134 9.33 10.34 0.53
C HIS A 134 9.58 10.71 -0.92
N PRO A 135 9.55 12.01 -1.26
CA PRO A 135 10.02 12.50 -2.55
C PRO A 135 11.47 12.08 -2.82
N PRO A 136 11.92 12.12 -4.07
CA PRO A 136 13.33 11.93 -4.39
C PRO A 136 14.22 12.81 -3.50
N ARG A 137 15.36 12.28 -3.09
CA ARG A 137 16.35 13.01 -2.29
C ARG A 137 17.43 13.59 -3.20
N ASP A 138 18.00 14.71 -2.79
CA ASP A 138 19.14 15.30 -3.46
C ASP A 138 20.44 14.54 -3.10
N LYS A 139 21.59 14.99 -3.68
CA LYS A 139 22.91 14.39 -3.42
C LYS A 139 23.38 14.52 -1.96
N ASN A 140 22.74 15.39 -1.20
CA ASN A 140 23.05 15.66 0.21
C ASN A 140 22.03 14.99 1.15
N ASP A 141 21.23 14.06 0.63
CA ASP A 141 20.17 13.35 1.36
C ASP A 141 19.07 14.26 1.89
N ARG A 142 18.79 15.38 1.20
CA ARG A 142 17.73 16.31 1.54
C ARG A 142 16.49 16.07 0.70
N CYS A 143 15.33 16.24 1.31
CA CYS A 143 14.06 16.22 0.60
C CYS A 143 14.01 17.31 -0.48
N THR A 144 13.72 16.94 -1.72
CA THR A 144 13.69 17.89 -2.86
C THR A 144 12.55 18.90 -2.76
N VAL A 145 11.56 18.67 -1.89
CA VAL A 145 10.38 19.55 -1.70
C VAL A 145 10.62 20.55 -0.57
N CYS A 146 10.95 20.10 0.63
CA CYS A 146 11.11 20.97 1.80
C CYS A 146 12.55 21.27 2.15
N THR A 147 13.52 20.73 1.43
CA THR A 147 14.97 20.87 1.64
C THR A 147 15.50 20.43 3.01
N ARG A 148 14.66 19.79 3.83
CA ARG A 148 15.08 19.25 5.13
C ARG A 148 16.03 18.08 4.94
N ASP A 149 16.97 17.96 5.87
CA ASP A 149 17.90 16.83 5.94
C ASP A 149 17.10 15.57 6.31
N CYS A 150 17.16 14.56 5.44
CA CYS A 150 16.50 13.27 5.60
C CYS A 150 17.48 12.17 6.01
N SER A 151 18.73 12.50 6.33
CA SER A 151 19.72 11.53 6.78
C SER A 151 19.31 10.91 8.13
N GLU A 152 19.77 9.69 8.38
CA GLU A 152 19.55 9.04 9.69
C GLU A 152 20.11 9.85 10.86
N ARG A 153 21.11 10.69 10.59
CA ARG A 153 21.72 11.57 11.60
C ARG A 153 20.75 12.67 12.05
N ALA A 154 19.97 13.25 11.12
CA ALA A 154 18.97 14.26 11.44
C ALA A 154 17.84 13.72 12.35
N TRP A 155 17.45 12.45 12.15
CA TRP A 155 16.47 11.79 13.01
C TRP A 155 16.97 11.60 14.44
N ARG A 156 18.24 11.28 14.62
CA ARG A 156 18.83 11.07 15.96
C ARG A 156 18.98 12.38 16.72
N THR A 157 19.45 13.44 16.04
CA THR A 157 19.59 14.77 16.68
C THR A 157 18.27 15.40 17.06
N GLY A 158 17.20 15.22 16.24
CA GLY A 158 15.86 15.71 16.56
C GLY A 158 15.20 14.99 17.76
N GLN A 159 15.56 13.75 18.04
CA GLN A 159 15.12 13.06 19.24
C GLN A 159 15.83 13.56 20.50
N ASP A 160 17.12 13.91 20.38
CA ASP A 160 17.90 14.43 21.51
C ASP A 160 17.52 15.88 21.85
N GLU A 161 17.14 16.72 20.90
CA GLU A 161 16.69 18.09 21.15
C GLU A 161 15.29 18.17 21.81
N GLN A 162 14.38 17.25 21.52
CA GLN A 162 13.07 17.23 22.16
C GLN A 162 13.12 16.78 23.63
N VAL A 163 14.19 16.10 24.05
CA VAL A 163 14.39 15.72 25.47
C VAL A 163 14.95 16.88 26.31
N SER A 164 15.47 17.92 25.68
CA SER A 164 16.13 19.06 26.35
C SER A 164 15.22 20.26 26.67
N THR A 165 13.97 20.30 26.23
CA THR A 165 13.02 21.36 26.62
C THR A 165 12.30 21.01 27.92
N LYS A 166 12.83 21.60 28.99
CA LYS A 166 12.26 21.75 30.33
C LYS A 166 10.73 21.73 30.38
N THR A 167 10.16 20.61 30.65
CA THR A 167 8.89 20.50 31.37
C THR A 167 9.08 19.37 32.37
N GLY A 168 8.84 19.68 33.66
CA GLY A 168 9.04 18.77 34.79
C GLY A 168 8.17 17.50 34.74
N GLY A 169 8.45 16.66 33.76
CA GLY A 169 7.90 15.33 33.62
C GLY A 169 8.68 14.40 34.54
N THR A 170 8.01 13.88 35.53
CA THR A 170 8.51 12.84 36.44
C THR A 170 9.02 11.67 35.59
N ASN A 171 10.32 11.47 35.56
CA ASN A 171 10.95 10.38 34.84
C ASN A 171 10.41 9.05 35.37
N LEU A 172 9.93 8.17 34.48
CA LEU A 172 9.36 6.86 34.82
C LEU A 172 10.27 6.05 35.75
N GLY A 173 11.60 6.22 35.59
CA GLY A 173 12.61 5.61 36.45
C GLY A 173 12.59 6.09 37.89
N SER A 174 12.20 7.35 38.14
CA SER A 174 12.08 7.89 39.52
C SER A 174 10.79 7.40 40.20
N LEU A 175 9.72 7.21 39.43
CA LEU A 175 8.47 6.62 39.92
C LEU A 175 8.65 5.13 40.29
N LEU A 176 9.39 4.37 39.51
CA LEU A 176 9.70 2.97 39.77
C LEU A 176 10.60 2.81 41.01
N LYS A 177 11.60 3.68 41.21
CA LYS A 177 12.43 3.65 42.43
C LYS A 177 11.65 3.96 43.69
N GLY A 178 10.66 4.87 43.61
CA GLY A 178 9.74 5.15 44.73
C GLY A 178 8.84 3.98 45.09
N ALA A 179 8.34 3.25 44.09
CA ALA A 179 7.47 2.09 44.29
C ALA A 179 8.20 0.87 44.87
N ILE A 180 9.47 0.67 44.52
CA ILE A 180 10.28 -0.47 45.02
C ILE A 180 10.78 -0.19 46.48
N GLY A 181 11.02 1.08 46.83
CA GLY A 181 11.49 1.47 48.16
C GLY A 181 10.43 1.39 49.29
N ALA A 182 9.14 1.38 48.93
CA ALA A 182 8.04 1.37 49.89
C ALA A 182 7.65 -0.02 50.44
N LYS A 183 8.30 -1.10 49.97
CA LYS A 183 7.96 -2.48 50.37
C LYS A 183 8.93 -3.13 51.37
N LYS A 184 9.71 -2.31 52.12
CA LYS A 184 10.54 -2.78 53.25
C LYS A 184 10.23 -1.93 54.48
N ARG A 185 9.11 -2.21 55.13
CA ARG A 185 8.86 -2.02 56.56
C ARG A 185 7.73 -2.95 57.00
#